data_8dad7d9243ea7294772470260d9c02b5
#
_entry.id   8dad7d9243ea7294772470260d9c02b5
#
_cell.length_a   1.000
_cell.length_b   1.000
_cell.length_c   1.000
_cell.angle_alpha   90.00
_cell.angle_beta   90.00
_cell.angle_gamma   90.00
#
_symmetry.space_group_name_H-M   'P 1'
#
loop_
_entity.id
_entity.type
_entity.pdbx_description
1 polymer ?
#
loop_
_entity_poly.entity_id
_entity_poly.type
_entity_poly.pdbx_seq_one_letter_code
_entity_poly.pdbx_strand_id
1 'polypeptide(L)'
;MAQARFGWNLARLLIVVSLGLWLASSSSAQTADLSGRYKCVAVKQKGKAAPCDAAPLILKHDGRFELRGWEGSYLVNGEWVELSDSMLKTRAKIEPGHKIVLRYYGKTGLVEMIYERRVAELGKTSLG
;
A
#
# COMPACT_ATOMS: atom_id res chain seq x y z
N MET A 1 -3.55 -55.04 21.91
CA MET A 1 -2.28 -54.31 22.00
C MET A 1 -1.92 -53.61 20.70
N ALA A 2 -1.97 -54.28 19.59
CA ALA A 2 -1.67 -53.66 18.31
C ALA A 2 -2.68 -52.56 17.90
N GLN A 3 -3.90 -52.68 18.35
CA GLN A 3 -4.98 -51.75 18.00
C GLN A 3 -4.75 -50.33 18.51
N ALA A 4 -4.17 -50.18 19.67
CA ALA A 4 -3.89 -48.86 20.23
C ALA A 4 -2.88 -48.09 19.39
N ARG A 5 -1.96 -48.78 18.77
CA ARG A 5 -0.94 -48.14 17.93
C ARG A 5 -1.51 -47.55 16.64
N PHE A 6 -2.51 -48.17 16.09
CA PHE A 6 -3.14 -47.68 14.88
C PHE A 6 -3.86 -46.34 15.13
N GLY A 7 -4.51 -46.20 16.26
CA GLY A 7 -5.18 -44.95 16.59
C GLY A 7 -4.23 -43.77 16.70
N TRP A 8 -3.05 -43.99 17.20
CA TRP A 8 -2.04 -42.94 17.31
C TRP A 8 -1.60 -42.43 15.95
N ASN A 9 -1.38 -43.34 15.04
CA ASN A 9 -0.92 -42.95 13.71
C ASN A 9 -1.97 -42.12 12.98
N LEU A 10 -3.21 -42.46 13.11
CA LEU A 10 -4.29 -41.70 12.48
C LEU A 10 -4.39 -40.30 13.04
N ALA A 11 -4.24 -40.13 14.34
CA ALA A 11 -4.28 -38.81 14.95
C ALA A 11 -3.15 -37.90 14.45
N ARG A 12 -1.97 -38.50 14.30
CA ARG A 12 -0.84 -37.72 13.77
C ARG A 12 -1.06 -37.25 12.35
N LEU A 13 -1.62 -38.07 11.53
CA LEU A 13 -1.90 -37.70 10.14
C LEU A 13 -2.88 -36.51 10.05
N LEU A 14 -3.90 -36.52 10.87
CA LEU A 14 -4.87 -35.45 10.90
C LEU A 14 -4.26 -34.11 11.30
N ILE A 15 -3.35 -34.12 12.26
CA ILE A 15 -2.68 -32.89 12.70
C ILE A 15 -1.85 -32.30 11.57
N VAL A 16 -1.14 -33.12 10.84
CA VAL A 16 -0.30 -32.62 9.73
C VAL A 16 -1.15 -31.93 8.65
N VAL A 17 -2.27 -32.52 8.32
CA VAL A 17 -3.17 -31.94 7.31
C VAL A 17 -3.68 -30.56 7.76
N SER A 18 -4.03 -30.43 9.03
CA SER A 18 -4.50 -29.16 9.57
C SER A 18 -3.46 -28.05 9.44
N LEU A 19 -2.22 -28.36 9.74
CA LEU A 19 -1.13 -27.38 9.62
C LEU A 19 -0.93 -26.93 8.19
N GLY A 20 -1.04 -27.82 7.23
CA GLY A 20 -0.90 -27.48 5.83
C GLY A 20 -1.96 -26.48 5.37
N LEU A 21 -3.18 -26.64 5.81
CA LEU A 21 -4.26 -25.72 5.47
C LEU A 21 -4.02 -24.31 6.03
N TRP A 22 -3.49 -24.23 7.22
CA TRP A 22 -3.17 -22.94 7.82
C TRP A 22 -2.15 -22.15 7.01
N LEU A 23 -1.10 -22.80 6.56
CA LEU A 23 -0.07 -22.14 5.76
C LEU A 23 -0.62 -21.64 4.44
N ALA A 24 -1.49 -22.40 3.80
CA ALA A 24 -2.08 -22.00 2.53
C ALA A 24 -2.94 -20.75 2.66
N SER A 25 -3.69 -20.61 3.75
CA SER A 25 -4.57 -19.46 3.91
C SER A 25 -3.82 -18.16 4.23
N SER A 26 -2.63 -18.22 4.81
CA SER A 26 -1.90 -17.02 5.16
C SER A 26 -1.19 -16.36 3.98
N SER A 27 -0.99 -17.06 2.87
CA SER A 27 -0.25 -16.54 1.74
C SER A 27 -1.11 -15.73 0.76
N SER A 28 -2.42 -15.77 0.89
CA SER A 28 -3.31 -15.13 -0.09
C SER A 28 -3.70 -13.68 0.26
N ALA A 29 -3.25 -13.14 1.39
CA ALA A 29 -3.79 -11.89 1.91
C ALA A 29 -2.91 -10.68 1.61
N GLN A 30 -2.06 -10.70 0.59
CA GLN A 30 -0.97 -9.75 0.65
C GLN A 30 -0.84 -8.68 -0.38
N THR A 31 -1.60 -8.60 -1.40
CA THR A 31 -1.24 -7.62 -2.43
C THR A 31 -2.36 -6.65 -2.67
N ALA A 32 -2.31 -5.54 -1.97
CA ALA A 32 -3.05 -4.38 -2.42
C ALA A 32 -2.29 -3.76 -3.59
N ASP A 33 -2.93 -3.68 -4.73
CA ASP A 33 -2.36 -2.99 -5.88
C ASP A 33 -2.52 -1.49 -5.67
N LEU A 34 -1.41 -0.82 -5.39
CA LEU A 34 -1.40 0.62 -5.20
C LEU A 34 -1.16 1.40 -6.47
N SER A 35 -0.97 0.74 -7.60
CA SER A 35 -0.73 1.46 -8.83
C SER A 35 -1.93 2.33 -9.21
N GLY A 36 -1.65 3.47 -9.82
CA GLY A 36 -2.68 4.40 -10.24
C GLY A 36 -2.23 5.83 -10.15
N ARG A 37 -3.15 6.72 -10.48
CA ARG A 37 -2.92 8.16 -10.44
C ARG A 37 -3.58 8.74 -9.19
N TYR A 38 -2.79 9.38 -8.36
CA TYR A 38 -3.24 9.98 -7.10
C TYR A 38 -3.19 11.49 -7.25
N LYS A 39 -4.33 12.13 -7.06
CA LYS A 39 -4.42 13.59 -7.12
C LYS A 39 -4.14 14.17 -5.73
N CYS A 40 -3.39 15.26 -5.68
CA CYS A 40 -3.20 15.99 -4.43
C CYS A 40 -4.50 16.73 -4.11
N VAL A 41 -5.11 16.38 -2.98
CA VAL A 41 -6.41 16.95 -2.60
C VAL A 41 -6.30 17.96 -1.48
N ALA A 42 -5.24 17.91 -0.68
CA ALA A 42 -5.06 18.87 0.41
C ALA A 42 -3.60 18.97 0.81
N VAL A 43 -3.21 20.11 1.30
CA VAL A 43 -1.92 20.38 1.94
C VAL A 43 -2.19 20.87 3.35
N LYS A 44 -1.51 20.30 4.33
CA LYS A 44 -1.59 20.76 5.71
C LYS A 44 -0.26 21.35 6.15
N GLN A 45 -0.31 22.58 6.63
CA GLN A 45 0.83 23.27 7.23
C GLN A 45 0.40 23.86 8.55
N LYS A 46 1.16 23.61 9.61
CA LYS A 46 0.86 24.11 10.96
C LYS A 46 -0.58 23.79 11.39
N GLY A 47 -1.06 22.60 11.04
CA GLY A 47 -2.40 22.16 11.38
C GLY A 47 -3.52 22.76 10.53
N LYS A 48 -3.21 23.63 9.58
CA LYS A 48 -4.22 24.21 8.69
C LYS A 48 -4.21 23.51 7.35
N ALA A 49 -5.40 23.10 6.90
CA ALA A 49 -5.57 22.46 5.61
C ALA A 49 -5.90 23.50 4.55
N ALA A 50 -5.35 23.34 3.36
CA ALA A 50 -5.62 24.15 2.21
C ALA A 50 -5.77 23.28 0.98
N PRO A 51 -6.48 23.74 -0.06
CA PRO A 51 -6.56 23.00 -1.32
C PRO A 51 -5.17 22.81 -1.93
N CYS A 52 -4.98 21.72 -2.62
CA CYS A 52 -3.73 21.40 -3.27
C CYS A 52 -3.95 21.27 -4.79
N ASP A 53 -3.15 21.98 -5.57
CA ASP A 53 -3.17 21.86 -7.02
C ASP A 53 -1.83 21.36 -7.57
N ALA A 54 -1.04 20.72 -6.73
CA ALA A 54 0.23 20.15 -7.13
C ALA A 54 0.03 19.00 -8.13
N ALA A 55 1.10 18.69 -8.87
CA ALA A 55 1.08 17.60 -9.83
C ALA A 55 0.75 16.27 -9.16
N PRO A 56 0.11 15.35 -9.89
CA PRO A 56 -0.29 14.07 -9.30
C PRO A 56 0.90 13.17 -9.00
N LEU A 57 0.70 12.27 -8.04
CA LEU A 57 1.61 11.17 -7.80
C LEU A 57 1.13 9.99 -8.63
N ILE A 58 2.01 9.44 -9.45
CA ILE A 58 1.68 8.31 -10.32
C ILE A 58 2.50 7.11 -9.88
N LEU A 59 1.83 6.05 -9.47
CA LEU A 59 2.45 4.77 -9.14
C LEU A 59 2.14 3.80 -10.27
N LYS A 60 3.19 3.36 -10.97
CA LYS A 60 3.05 2.48 -12.12
C LYS A 60 3.09 1.01 -11.70
N HIS A 61 2.49 0.15 -12.51
CA HIS A 61 2.46 -1.29 -12.23
C HIS A 61 3.85 -1.92 -12.18
N ASP A 62 4.81 -1.34 -12.87
CA ASP A 62 6.17 -1.87 -12.92
C ASP A 62 7.05 -1.48 -11.73
N GLY A 63 6.47 -0.85 -10.71
CA GLY A 63 7.22 -0.44 -9.53
C GLY A 63 7.90 0.91 -9.64
N ARG A 64 7.59 1.68 -10.65
CA ARG A 64 8.14 3.02 -10.84
C ARG A 64 7.12 4.08 -10.44
N PHE A 65 7.61 5.26 -10.06
CA PHE A 65 6.73 6.37 -9.73
C PHE A 65 7.16 7.65 -10.44
N GLU A 66 6.21 8.57 -10.54
CA GLU A 66 6.45 9.94 -11.00
C GLU A 66 5.78 10.92 -10.05
N LEU A 67 6.50 11.94 -9.65
CA LEU A 67 6.00 12.99 -8.77
C LEU A 67 6.72 14.30 -9.10
N ARG A 68 6.02 15.24 -9.74
CA ARG A 68 6.54 16.57 -10.03
C ARG A 68 7.89 16.56 -10.77
N GLY A 69 8.02 15.69 -11.76
CA GLY A 69 9.28 15.53 -12.47
C GLY A 69 10.30 14.64 -11.77
N TRP A 70 10.05 14.24 -10.55
CA TRP A 70 10.87 13.28 -9.84
C TRP A 70 10.41 11.87 -10.20
N GLU A 71 11.33 11.06 -10.71
CA GLU A 71 11.05 9.70 -11.10
C GLU A 71 11.96 8.73 -10.37
N GLY A 72 11.43 7.56 -10.06
CA GLY A 72 12.21 6.54 -9.39
C GLY A 72 11.41 5.26 -9.21
N SER A 73 11.74 4.52 -8.16
CA SER A 73 11.09 3.26 -7.84
C SER A 73 10.31 3.38 -6.54
N TYR A 74 9.23 2.63 -6.42
CA TYR A 74 8.51 2.56 -5.17
C TYR A 74 8.41 1.12 -4.68
N LEU A 75 8.32 0.98 -3.37
CA LEU A 75 8.17 -0.31 -2.71
C LEU A 75 7.14 -0.18 -1.60
N VAL A 76 6.19 -1.09 -1.56
CA VAL A 76 5.16 -1.11 -0.52
C VAL A 76 5.65 -1.98 0.63
N ASN A 77 5.62 -1.42 1.82
CA ASN A 77 6.06 -2.10 3.03
C ASN A 77 5.06 -1.81 4.14
N GLY A 78 4.10 -2.73 4.33
CA GLY A 78 3.03 -2.55 5.30
C GLY A 78 2.17 -1.33 5.00
N GLU A 79 2.14 -0.38 5.91
CA GLU A 79 1.37 0.86 5.77
C GLU A 79 2.16 1.98 5.09
N TRP A 80 3.33 1.68 4.57
CA TRP A 80 4.20 2.68 3.98
C TRP A 80 4.50 2.35 2.54
N VAL A 81 4.62 3.38 1.73
CA VAL A 81 5.20 3.28 0.41
C VAL A 81 6.52 4.05 0.42
N GLU A 82 7.59 3.38 0.04
CA GLU A 82 8.91 3.99 -0.03
C GLU A 82 9.16 4.45 -1.46
N LEU A 83 9.47 5.72 -1.62
CA LEU A 83 9.79 6.33 -2.91
C LEU A 83 11.27 6.64 -2.93
N SER A 84 11.98 6.12 -3.92
CA SER A 84 13.43 6.31 -3.96
C SER A 84 13.95 6.43 -5.38
N ASP A 85 15.01 7.21 -5.52
CA ASP A 85 15.83 7.21 -6.72
C ASP A 85 17.29 7.03 -6.31
N SER A 86 18.23 7.32 -7.20
CA SER A 86 19.65 7.13 -6.89
C SER A 86 20.17 8.06 -5.81
N MET A 87 19.46 9.14 -5.50
CA MET A 87 19.96 10.18 -4.58
C MET A 87 19.05 10.42 -3.39
N LEU A 88 17.77 10.12 -3.49
CA LEU A 88 16.81 10.51 -2.48
C LEU A 88 15.89 9.34 -2.15
N LYS A 89 15.53 9.25 -0.86
CA LYS A 89 14.59 8.24 -0.37
C LYS A 89 13.62 8.90 0.60
N THR A 90 12.33 8.66 0.41
CA THR A 90 11.31 9.15 1.32
C THR A 90 10.21 8.11 1.49
N ARG A 91 9.41 8.24 2.54
CA ARG A 91 8.29 7.36 2.79
C ARG A 91 7.01 8.16 2.86
N ALA A 92 5.95 7.58 2.33
CA ALA A 92 4.61 8.11 2.46
C ALA A 92 3.72 7.09 3.14
N LYS A 93 2.77 7.56 3.92
CA LYS A 93 1.88 6.66 4.65
C LYS A 93 0.65 6.33 3.81
N ILE A 94 0.29 5.06 3.80
CA ILE A 94 -0.92 4.58 3.14
C ILE A 94 -2.05 4.65 4.15
N GLU A 95 -3.13 5.34 3.79
CA GLU A 95 -4.30 5.48 4.65
C GLU A 95 -5.55 4.90 3.98
N PRO A 96 -6.58 4.54 4.76
CA PRO A 96 -7.83 4.02 4.19
C PRO A 96 -8.45 5.01 3.22
N GLY A 97 -9.19 4.50 2.24
CA GLY A 97 -9.85 5.33 1.24
C GLY A 97 -8.96 5.68 0.06
N HIS A 98 -7.98 4.85 -0.24
CA HIS A 98 -7.05 5.04 -1.35
C HIS A 98 -6.28 6.35 -1.23
N LYS A 99 -5.78 6.63 -0.03
CA LYS A 99 -5.03 7.86 0.26
C LYS A 99 -3.57 7.55 0.54
N ILE A 100 -2.71 8.46 0.11
CA ILE A 100 -1.28 8.42 0.42
C ILE A 100 -0.91 9.79 0.99
N VAL A 101 -0.31 9.80 2.16
CA VAL A 101 0.10 11.04 2.83
C VAL A 101 1.60 11.16 2.80
N LEU A 102 2.09 12.18 2.13
CA LEU A 102 3.50 12.48 2.03
C LEU A 102 3.84 13.61 2.99
N ARG A 103 4.82 13.38 3.86
CA ARG A 103 5.26 14.36 4.85
C ARG A 103 6.69 14.78 4.56
N TYR A 104 6.94 16.06 4.64
CA TYR A 104 8.29 16.57 4.56
C TYR A 104 8.41 17.86 5.36
N TYR A 105 9.66 18.25 5.67
CA TYR A 105 9.91 19.48 6.37
C TYR A 105 10.22 20.59 5.38
N GLY A 106 9.34 21.57 5.32
CA GLY A 106 9.55 22.77 4.54
C GLY A 106 10.19 23.90 5.38
N LYS A 107 10.26 25.08 4.79
CA LYS A 107 10.86 26.23 5.48
C LYS A 107 10.14 26.62 6.76
N THR A 108 8.83 26.36 6.84
CA THR A 108 7.99 26.78 7.95
C THR A 108 7.60 25.61 8.86
N GLY A 109 8.18 24.44 8.66
CA GLY A 109 7.90 23.27 9.49
C GLY A 109 7.35 22.11 8.68
N LEU A 110 6.63 21.23 9.36
CA LEU A 110 6.11 20.01 8.75
C LEU A 110 4.99 20.32 7.75
N VAL A 111 5.11 19.76 6.56
CA VAL A 111 4.11 19.83 5.51
C VAL A 111 3.61 18.44 5.22
N GLU A 112 2.28 18.28 5.19
CA GLU A 112 1.65 17.02 4.81
C GLU A 112 0.85 17.24 3.53
N MET A 113 1.17 16.44 2.50
CA MET A 113 0.42 16.45 1.25
C MET A 113 -0.41 15.19 1.16
N ILE A 114 -1.70 15.35 0.96
CA ILE A 114 -2.64 14.24 0.92
C ILE A 114 -3.02 13.98 -0.53
N TYR A 115 -2.67 12.78 -1.00
CA TYR A 115 -2.99 12.31 -2.33
C TYR A 115 -4.10 11.27 -2.27
N GLU A 116 -5.00 11.32 -3.21
CA GLU A 116 -6.14 10.40 -3.25
C GLU A 116 -6.32 9.84 -4.65
N ARG A 117 -6.48 8.52 -4.73
CA ARG A 117 -6.77 7.85 -6.00
C ARG A 117 -8.26 7.87 -6.25
N ARG A 118 -8.66 8.35 -7.41
CA ARG A 118 -10.07 8.51 -7.75
C ARG A 118 -10.63 7.28 -8.43
N VAL A 119 -10.99 6.31 -7.62
CA VAL A 119 -11.62 5.09 -8.14
C VAL A 119 -13.02 5.39 -8.69
N ALA A 120 -13.73 6.30 -8.06
CA ALA A 120 -15.08 6.65 -8.47
C ALA A 120 -15.15 7.30 -9.86
N GLU A 121 -14.12 8.02 -10.27
CA GLU A 121 -14.06 8.60 -11.61
C GLU A 121 -13.98 7.55 -12.70
N LEU A 122 -13.28 6.48 -12.44
CA LEU A 122 -13.19 5.39 -13.40
C LEU A 122 -14.56 4.76 -13.64
N GLY A 123 -15.36 4.63 -12.59
CA GLY A 123 -16.71 4.14 -12.73
C GLY A 123 -17.60 5.06 -13.55
N LYS A 124 -17.51 6.35 -13.34
CA LYS A 124 -18.26 7.35 -14.10
C LYS A 124 -17.86 7.35 -15.57
N THR A 125 -16.57 7.26 -15.83
CA THR A 125 -16.08 7.26 -17.20
C THR A 125 -16.61 6.07 -17.98
N SER A 126 -16.70 4.92 -17.34
CA SER A 126 -17.20 3.73 -18.00
C SER A 126 -18.71 3.80 -18.26
N LEU A 127 -19.44 4.59 -17.51
CA LEU A 127 -20.88 4.78 -17.70
C LEU A 127 -21.18 5.83 -18.75
N GLY A 128 -20.30 6.78 -18.93
CA GLY A 128 -20.44 7.82 -19.90
C GLY A 128 -20.06 7.38 -21.27
#